data_0c79d00c10650ec2e1682b275ebc7aec
#
_entry.id   0c79d00c10650ec2e1682b275ebc7aec
#
_cell.length_a   1.000
_cell.length_b   1.000
_cell.length_c   1.000
_cell.angle_alpha   90.00
_cell.angle_beta   90.00
_cell.angle_gamma   90.00
#
_symmetry.space_group_name_H-M   'P 1'
#
loop_
_entity.id
_entity.type
_entity.pdbx_description
1 polymer ?
#
loop_
_entity_poly.entity_id
_entity_poly.type
_entity_poly.pdbx_seq_one_letter_code
_entity_poly.pdbx_strand_id
1 'polypeptide(L)'
;DDAGVGLAGIFPRRFSPATAHLKAAVDSGRFGRISLVEATIKWWRTQAYYGSGAWRGTWDLDGGGALMNQSIHTIDLLVHLMGDADHVQADAALRAHSDIEVEDTAAAIMRFQGGALGVVQGSTACWSAGGHPAEIHICGEHGSVFMSDDKFRVWEFAEESSTDQDIRLEFAAGGAGAGAADPSAIDFSGH
;
A
#
# COMPACT_ATOMS: atom_id res chain seq x y z
N ASP A 1 -9.72 3.83 -27.85
CA ASP A 1 -9.78 5.27 -27.62
C ASP A 1 -9.93 6.03 -28.92
N ASP A 2 -11.07 6.65 -29.12
CA ASP A 2 -11.42 7.37 -30.36
C ASP A 2 -10.53 8.60 -30.62
N ALA A 3 -9.84 9.09 -29.57
CA ALA A 3 -8.95 10.23 -29.65
C ALA A 3 -7.53 9.88 -30.15
N GLY A 4 -7.12 8.62 -30.17
CA GLY A 4 -5.80 8.17 -30.60
C GLY A 4 -4.63 8.66 -29.75
N VAL A 5 -4.89 9.04 -28.49
CA VAL A 5 -3.89 9.50 -27.51
C VAL A 5 -3.64 8.45 -26.44
N GLY A 6 -2.41 8.42 -25.91
CA GLY A 6 -2.08 7.56 -24.79
C GLY A 6 -2.67 8.11 -23.48
N LEU A 7 -3.25 7.25 -22.65
CA LEU A 7 -3.66 7.53 -21.28
C LEU A 7 -2.83 6.69 -20.33
N ALA A 8 -2.26 7.29 -19.30
CA ALA A 8 -1.49 6.59 -18.28
C ALA A 8 -1.86 7.05 -16.87
N GLY A 9 -1.96 6.12 -15.95
CA GLY A 9 -2.04 6.39 -14.51
C GLY A 9 -0.64 6.45 -13.91
N ILE A 10 -0.40 7.41 -13.01
CA ILE A 10 0.87 7.55 -12.31
C ILE A 10 0.70 7.06 -10.87
N PHE A 11 1.53 6.09 -10.48
CA PHE A 11 1.61 5.56 -9.12
C PHE A 11 3.00 5.88 -8.53
N PRO A 12 3.15 7.02 -7.85
CA PRO A 12 4.47 7.56 -7.48
C PRO A 12 5.26 6.64 -6.55
N ARG A 13 4.61 5.86 -5.70
CA ARG A 13 5.29 4.93 -4.78
C ARG A 13 6.13 3.85 -5.48
N ARG A 14 5.86 3.55 -6.75
CA ARG A 14 6.69 2.64 -7.56
C ARG A 14 8.12 3.17 -7.77
N PHE A 15 8.30 4.49 -7.70
CA PHE A 15 9.57 5.17 -7.99
C PHE A 15 10.38 5.50 -6.74
N SER A 16 9.89 5.16 -5.55
CA SER A 16 10.67 5.38 -4.33
C SER A 16 11.91 4.47 -4.30
N PRO A 17 13.06 4.96 -3.81
CA PRO A 17 14.27 4.14 -3.69
C PRO A 17 14.05 2.87 -2.85
N ALA A 18 13.30 2.94 -1.76
CA ALA A 18 12.97 1.77 -0.94
C ALA A 18 12.20 0.72 -1.76
N THR A 19 11.21 1.15 -2.57
CA THR A 19 10.48 0.26 -3.48
C THR A 19 11.41 -0.39 -4.50
N ALA A 20 12.36 0.36 -5.06
CA ALA A 20 13.32 -0.20 -6.02
C ALA A 20 14.17 -1.31 -5.41
N HIS A 21 14.65 -1.14 -4.17
CA HIS A 21 15.38 -2.20 -3.45
C HIS A 21 14.50 -3.42 -3.18
N LEU A 22 13.25 -3.22 -2.73
CA LEU A 22 12.32 -4.31 -2.48
C LEU A 22 11.97 -5.07 -3.77
N LYS A 23 11.73 -4.35 -4.86
CA LYS A 23 11.46 -4.95 -6.18
C LYS A 23 12.66 -5.76 -6.68
N ALA A 24 13.87 -5.25 -6.55
CA ALA A 24 15.07 -5.97 -6.92
C ALA A 24 15.26 -7.26 -6.11
N ALA A 25 14.93 -7.25 -4.81
CA ALA A 25 14.99 -8.46 -3.97
C ALA A 25 13.92 -9.49 -4.37
N VAL A 26 12.72 -9.06 -4.75
CA VAL A 26 11.67 -9.95 -5.28
C VAL A 26 12.10 -10.54 -6.62
N ASP A 27 12.51 -9.71 -7.57
CA ASP A 27 12.86 -10.13 -8.94
C ASP A 27 14.07 -11.04 -9.00
N SER A 28 15.04 -10.85 -8.10
CA SER A 28 16.20 -11.73 -7.98
C SER A 28 15.95 -13.04 -7.23
N GLY A 29 14.71 -13.24 -6.71
CA GLY A 29 14.33 -14.47 -6.02
C GLY A 29 14.92 -14.63 -4.62
N ARG A 30 15.39 -13.56 -3.98
CA ARG A 30 16.01 -13.61 -2.64
C ARG A 30 15.09 -14.16 -1.55
N PHE A 31 13.79 -14.01 -1.71
CA PHE A 31 12.80 -14.54 -0.77
C PHE A 31 12.65 -16.08 -0.85
N GLY A 32 13.18 -16.73 -1.89
CA GLY A 32 12.78 -18.10 -2.20
C GLY A 32 11.32 -18.13 -2.63
N ARG A 33 10.58 -19.17 -2.25
CA ARG A 33 9.14 -19.21 -2.48
C ARG A 33 8.44 -18.26 -1.50
N ILE A 34 7.83 -17.19 -2.03
CA ILE A 34 7.04 -16.26 -1.22
C ILE A 34 5.74 -16.97 -0.81
N SER A 35 5.45 -16.97 0.49
CA SER A 35 4.30 -17.66 1.08
C SER A 35 3.17 -16.71 1.43
N LEU A 36 3.48 -15.56 2.02
CA LEU A 36 2.50 -14.61 2.52
C LEU A 36 2.94 -13.18 2.23
N VAL A 37 1.97 -12.37 1.82
CA VAL A 37 2.15 -10.93 1.64
C VAL A 37 0.98 -10.16 2.26
N GLU A 38 1.24 -8.97 2.76
CA GLU A 38 0.22 -8.10 3.33
C GLU A 38 0.36 -6.68 2.79
N ALA A 39 -0.77 -6.02 2.60
CA ALA A 39 -0.88 -4.58 2.39
C ALA A 39 -1.89 -4.00 3.39
N THR A 40 -1.45 -3.09 4.25
CA THR A 40 -2.33 -2.51 5.27
C THR A 40 -2.33 -1.00 5.22
N ILE A 41 -3.53 -0.42 5.15
CA ILE A 41 -3.79 1.01 5.12
C ILE A 41 -4.87 1.28 6.16
N LYS A 42 -4.46 1.60 7.39
CA LYS A 42 -5.35 1.80 8.54
C LYS A 42 -5.32 3.27 8.94
N TRP A 43 -5.98 4.09 8.16
CA TRP A 43 -5.98 5.53 8.35
C TRP A 43 -7.25 6.03 9.02
N TRP A 44 -7.18 7.23 9.54
CA TRP A 44 -8.34 7.97 10.01
C TRP A 44 -8.60 9.16 9.09
N ARG A 45 -9.83 9.25 8.61
CA ARG A 45 -10.36 10.45 7.98
C ARG A 45 -11.55 10.97 8.79
N THR A 46 -11.64 12.26 8.98
CA THR A 46 -12.78 12.85 9.67
C THR A 46 -13.99 12.91 8.74
N GLN A 47 -15.20 13.06 9.29
CA GLN A 47 -16.37 13.36 8.48
C GLN A 47 -16.20 14.66 7.69
N ALA A 48 -15.51 15.67 8.27
CA ALA A 48 -15.20 16.92 7.58
C ALA A 48 -14.30 16.73 6.35
N TYR A 49 -13.42 15.74 6.34
CA TYR A 49 -12.64 15.38 5.14
C TYR A 49 -13.57 14.98 3.99
N TYR A 50 -14.55 14.14 4.23
CA TYR A 50 -15.52 13.75 3.21
C TYR A 50 -16.40 14.92 2.77
N GLY A 51 -16.76 15.81 3.68
CA GLY A 51 -17.50 17.04 3.37
C GLY A 51 -16.69 18.15 2.66
N SER A 52 -15.37 17.99 2.51
CA SER A 52 -14.49 19.02 1.92
C SER A 52 -14.58 19.14 0.39
N GLY A 53 -15.28 18.23 -0.27
CA GLY A 53 -15.49 18.25 -1.71
C GLY A 53 -16.67 17.37 -2.11
N ALA A 54 -17.53 17.88 -2.99
CA ALA A 54 -18.75 17.19 -3.41
C ALA A 54 -18.51 15.85 -4.15
N TRP A 55 -17.27 15.57 -4.53
CA TRP A 55 -16.91 14.33 -5.22
C TRP A 55 -16.52 13.20 -4.26
N ARG A 56 -16.04 13.56 -3.05
CA ARG A 56 -15.53 12.60 -2.09
C ARG A 56 -16.62 11.66 -1.56
N GLY A 57 -16.33 10.40 -1.50
CA GLY A 57 -17.25 9.40 -0.96
C GLY A 57 -18.46 9.10 -1.84
N THR A 58 -18.42 9.41 -3.13
CA THR A 58 -19.47 9.12 -4.10
C THR A 58 -19.04 8.07 -5.11
N TRP A 59 -19.96 7.22 -5.56
CA TRP A 59 -19.67 6.28 -6.64
C TRP A 59 -19.40 6.97 -7.97
N ASP A 60 -20.12 8.04 -8.25
CA ASP A 60 -20.12 8.70 -9.56
C ASP A 60 -18.81 9.46 -9.84
N LEU A 61 -18.22 10.10 -8.84
CA LEU A 61 -17.07 10.98 -9.01
C LEU A 61 -15.79 10.47 -8.35
N ASP A 62 -15.87 9.78 -7.19
CA ASP A 62 -14.73 9.17 -6.51
C ASP A 62 -14.48 7.74 -7.01
N GLY A 63 -15.53 7.05 -7.45
CA GLY A 63 -15.46 5.71 -8.02
C GLY A 63 -15.29 4.59 -6.99
N GLY A 64 -15.23 4.92 -5.70
CA GLY A 64 -15.06 4.00 -4.58
C GLY A 64 -14.61 4.71 -3.32
N GLY A 65 -14.42 3.98 -2.24
CA GLY A 65 -14.12 4.52 -0.93
C GLY A 65 -12.66 4.36 -0.49
N ALA A 66 -12.47 3.74 0.66
CA ALA A 66 -11.16 3.55 1.27
C ALA A 66 -10.18 2.80 0.36
N LEU A 67 -10.66 1.84 -0.43
CA LEU A 67 -9.81 1.10 -1.37
C LEU A 67 -9.38 1.96 -2.55
N MET A 68 -10.32 2.64 -3.20
CA MET A 68 -10.08 3.40 -4.43
C MET A 68 -9.30 4.68 -4.17
N ASN A 69 -9.63 5.42 -3.12
CA ASN A 69 -9.07 6.75 -2.88
C ASN A 69 -7.78 6.70 -2.04
N GLN A 70 -7.77 5.91 -0.96
CA GLN A 70 -6.66 5.93 0.00
C GLN A 70 -5.71 4.74 -0.15
N SER A 71 -6.25 3.55 -0.44
CA SER A 71 -5.45 2.32 -0.46
C SER A 71 -4.85 2.01 -1.82
N ILE A 72 -5.32 2.65 -2.88
CA ILE A 72 -4.96 2.33 -4.27
C ILE A 72 -3.44 2.33 -4.50
N HIS A 73 -2.71 3.28 -3.90
CA HIS A 73 -1.25 3.36 -4.07
C HIS A 73 -0.50 2.18 -3.45
N THR A 74 -1.01 1.65 -2.33
CA THR A 74 -0.40 0.49 -1.65
C THR A 74 -0.84 -0.81 -2.33
N ILE A 75 -2.09 -0.88 -2.79
CA ILE A 75 -2.59 -2.02 -3.60
C ILE A 75 -1.81 -2.10 -4.91
N ASP A 76 -1.63 -0.98 -5.59
CA ASP A 76 -0.83 -0.91 -6.81
C ASP A 76 0.60 -1.38 -6.58
N LEU A 77 1.22 -0.95 -5.47
CA LEU A 77 2.56 -1.36 -5.12
C LEU A 77 2.63 -2.86 -4.82
N LEU A 78 1.64 -3.43 -4.14
CA LEU A 78 1.56 -4.86 -3.89
C LEU A 78 1.50 -5.65 -5.22
N VAL A 79 0.65 -5.23 -6.16
CA VAL A 79 0.55 -5.85 -7.49
C VAL A 79 1.84 -5.64 -8.30
N HIS A 80 2.48 -4.47 -8.20
CA HIS A 80 3.76 -4.21 -8.85
C HIS A 80 4.87 -5.16 -8.36
N LEU A 81 4.88 -5.48 -7.07
CA LEU A 81 5.85 -6.38 -6.46
C LEU A 81 5.57 -7.85 -6.77
N MET A 82 4.29 -8.26 -6.69
CA MET A 82 3.89 -9.67 -6.71
C MET A 82 3.37 -10.17 -8.06
N GLY A 83 3.09 -9.26 -9.00
CA GLY A 83 2.38 -9.58 -10.24
C GLY A 83 0.87 -9.76 -10.05
N ASP A 84 0.23 -10.39 -11.02
CA ASP A 84 -1.23 -10.51 -11.06
C ASP A 84 -1.78 -11.49 -10.03
N ALA A 85 -2.92 -11.15 -9.46
CA ALA A 85 -3.71 -12.06 -8.65
C ALA A 85 -4.68 -12.87 -9.54
N ASP A 86 -4.78 -14.17 -9.29
CA ASP A 86 -5.72 -15.06 -9.97
C ASP A 86 -7.03 -15.25 -9.20
N HIS A 87 -7.05 -14.87 -7.92
CA HIS A 87 -8.22 -14.97 -7.06
C HIS A 87 -8.25 -13.85 -6.04
N VAL A 88 -9.43 -13.26 -5.84
CA VAL A 88 -9.71 -12.27 -4.80
C VAL A 88 -11.05 -12.58 -4.15
N GLN A 89 -11.07 -12.59 -2.82
CA GLN A 89 -12.28 -12.61 -2.01
C GLN A 89 -12.23 -11.45 -1.02
N ALA A 90 -13.25 -10.60 -1.02
CA ALA A 90 -13.26 -9.39 -0.21
C ALA A 90 -14.63 -9.16 0.42
N ASP A 91 -14.61 -8.44 1.53
CA ASP A 91 -15.78 -7.83 2.16
C ASP A 91 -15.49 -6.36 2.43
N ALA A 92 -16.52 -5.52 2.25
CA ALA A 92 -16.42 -4.08 2.41
C ALA A 92 -17.67 -3.54 3.11
N ALA A 93 -17.48 -2.53 3.95
CA ALA A 93 -18.56 -1.97 4.74
C ALA A 93 -18.34 -0.49 5.04
N LEU A 94 -19.42 0.21 5.31
CA LEU A 94 -19.45 1.54 5.90
C LEU A 94 -19.56 1.38 7.42
N ARG A 95 -18.53 1.81 8.17
CA ARG A 95 -18.41 1.51 9.61
C ARG A 95 -18.44 2.74 10.53
N ALA A 96 -17.86 3.85 10.11
CA ALA A 96 -17.68 5.01 10.97
C ALA A 96 -18.23 6.32 10.39
N HIS A 97 -18.30 6.43 9.08
CA HIS A 97 -18.74 7.66 8.42
C HIS A 97 -20.24 7.63 8.10
N SER A 98 -20.83 8.79 8.00
CA SER A 98 -22.20 9.01 7.50
C SER A 98 -22.14 9.84 6.21
N ASP A 99 -23.24 9.89 5.48
CA ASP A 99 -23.38 10.74 4.29
C ASP A 99 -22.31 10.52 3.21
N ILE A 100 -21.82 9.28 3.10
CA ILE A 100 -21.02 8.79 1.97
C ILE A 100 -21.64 7.51 1.41
N GLU A 101 -21.45 7.28 0.12
CA GLU A 101 -22.08 6.17 -0.61
C GLU A 101 -21.20 4.91 -0.65
N VAL A 102 -19.92 5.09 -0.40
CA VAL A 102 -18.86 4.11 -0.62
C VAL A 102 -18.38 3.48 0.70
N GLU A 103 -17.56 2.46 0.62
CA GLU A 103 -16.96 1.82 1.79
C GLU A 103 -15.91 2.71 2.47
N ASP A 104 -15.86 2.68 3.79
CA ASP A 104 -14.77 3.24 4.59
C ASP A 104 -13.85 2.16 5.18
N THR A 105 -14.20 0.90 5.04
CA THR A 105 -13.45 -0.25 5.54
C THR A 105 -13.63 -1.44 4.63
N ALA A 106 -12.53 -2.07 4.24
CA ALA A 106 -12.53 -3.31 3.47
C ALA A 106 -11.38 -4.23 3.85
N ALA A 107 -11.61 -5.54 3.70
CA ALA A 107 -10.59 -6.56 3.85
C ALA A 107 -10.69 -7.58 2.72
N ALA A 108 -9.56 -8.00 2.19
CA ALA A 108 -9.49 -8.96 1.10
C ALA A 108 -8.44 -10.03 1.36
N ILE A 109 -8.71 -11.24 0.84
CA ILE A 109 -7.75 -12.32 0.67
C ILE A 109 -7.51 -12.47 -0.82
N MET A 110 -6.25 -12.60 -1.21
CA MET A 110 -5.80 -12.73 -2.59
C MET A 110 -4.95 -13.98 -2.76
N ARG A 111 -4.94 -14.54 -3.96
CA ARG A 111 -3.93 -15.51 -4.38
C ARG A 111 -3.26 -14.98 -5.65
N PHE A 112 -1.94 -14.88 -5.60
CA PHE A 112 -1.13 -14.46 -6.73
C PHE A 112 -0.78 -15.64 -7.64
N GLN A 113 -0.53 -15.37 -8.91
CA GLN A 113 -0.14 -16.40 -9.89
C GLN A 113 1.12 -17.16 -9.47
N GLY A 114 2.04 -16.55 -8.74
CA GLY A 114 3.20 -17.18 -8.11
C GLY A 114 2.87 -18.11 -6.93
N GLY A 115 1.60 -18.24 -6.53
CA GLY A 115 1.11 -19.10 -5.45
C GLY A 115 1.13 -18.47 -4.06
N ALA A 116 1.66 -17.27 -3.89
CA ALA A 116 1.64 -16.55 -2.61
C ALA A 116 0.19 -16.18 -2.23
N LEU A 117 -0.12 -16.26 -0.94
CA LEU A 117 -1.36 -15.73 -0.39
C LEU A 117 -1.16 -14.27 0.02
N GLY A 118 -2.14 -13.43 -0.27
CA GLY A 118 -2.14 -12.01 0.07
C GLY A 118 -3.30 -11.62 0.97
N VAL A 119 -3.04 -10.65 1.85
CA VAL A 119 -4.08 -9.98 2.66
C VAL A 119 -4.00 -8.48 2.39
N VAL A 120 -5.15 -7.87 2.11
CA VAL A 120 -5.29 -6.42 1.98
C VAL A 120 -6.29 -5.92 3.01
N GLN A 121 -5.91 -4.90 3.76
CA GLN A 121 -6.78 -4.22 4.72
C GLN A 121 -6.74 -2.72 4.42
N GLY A 122 -7.86 -2.15 4.01
CA GLY A 122 -8.00 -0.73 3.72
C GLY A 122 -9.11 -0.11 4.57
N SER A 123 -8.79 0.94 5.34
CA SER A 123 -9.79 1.63 6.12
C SER A 123 -9.43 3.10 6.33
N THR A 124 -10.45 3.95 6.30
CA THR A 124 -10.40 5.35 6.74
C THR A 124 -11.10 5.56 8.08
N ALA A 125 -11.47 4.46 8.74
CA ALA A 125 -12.19 4.43 10.02
C ALA A 125 -11.31 3.98 11.21
N CYS A 126 -9.99 3.90 11.02
CA CYS A 126 -9.04 3.49 12.06
C CYS A 126 -8.43 4.73 12.74
N TRP A 127 -9.03 5.15 13.86
CA TRP A 127 -8.58 6.34 14.58
C TRP A 127 -7.14 6.21 15.10
N SER A 128 -6.38 7.28 14.94
CA SER A 128 -5.04 7.43 15.50
C SER A 128 -4.73 8.91 15.71
N ALA A 129 -4.03 9.23 16.79
CA ALA A 129 -3.61 10.60 17.08
C ALA A 129 -2.49 11.11 16.15
N GLY A 130 -1.62 10.19 15.67
CA GLY A 130 -0.45 10.54 14.84
C GLY A 130 -0.48 9.90 13.45
N GLY A 131 -1.59 9.26 13.08
CA GLY A 131 -1.67 8.44 11.86
C GLY A 131 -0.99 7.07 12.02
N HIS A 132 -1.30 6.18 11.10
CA HIS A 132 -0.61 4.90 10.93
C HIS A 132 0.10 4.90 9.56
N PRO A 133 1.27 4.30 9.44
CA PRO A 133 1.91 4.13 8.13
C PRO A 133 1.11 3.18 7.23
N ALA A 134 1.28 3.32 5.93
CA ALA A 134 0.88 2.27 5.01
C ALA A 134 1.99 1.21 4.97
N GLU A 135 1.64 -0.06 5.14
CA GLU A 135 2.62 -1.14 5.26
C GLU A 135 2.47 -2.18 4.16
N ILE A 136 3.60 -2.71 3.72
CA ILE A 136 3.71 -3.92 2.89
C ILE A 136 4.67 -4.87 3.58
N HIS A 137 4.21 -6.09 3.82
CA HIS A 137 5.02 -7.19 4.35
C HIS A 137 5.13 -8.28 3.29
N ILE A 138 6.33 -8.80 3.07
CA ILE A 138 6.59 -9.95 2.18
C ILE A 138 7.38 -10.97 2.98
N CYS A 139 6.87 -12.20 3.05
CA CYS A 139 7.48 -13.32 3.74
C CYS A 139 7.66 -14.50 2.79
N GLY A 140 8.86 -15.04 2.74
CA GLY A 140 9.23 -16.20 1.95
C GLY A 140 10.13 -17.18 2.71
N GLU A 141 10.56 -18.24 2.04
CA GLU A 141 11.39 -19.29 2.63
C GLU A 141 12.76 -18.78 3.10
N HIS A 142 13.29 -17.75 2.43
CA HIS A 142 14.66 -17.27 2.63
C HIS A 142 14.75 -15.80 3.00
N GLY A 143 13.62 -15.12 3.22
CA GLY A 143 13.62 -13.72 3.61
C GLY A 143 12.28 -13.17 4.02
N SER A 144 12.35 -12.10 4.81
CA SER A 144 11.20 -11.29 5.21
C SER A 144 11.55 -9.82 5.15
N VAL A 145 10.67 -9.04 4.52
CA VAL A 145 10.80 -7.59 4.47
C VAL A 145 9.47 -6.97 4.90
N PHE A 146 9.55 -6.03 5.85
CA PHE A 146 8.41 -5.25 6.31
C PHE A 146 8.69 -3.78 6.03
N MET A 147 8.04 -3.26 5.00
CA MET A 147 8.13 -1.87 4.60
C MET A 147 6.96 -1.08 5.20
N SER A 148 7.29 0.03 5.83
CA SER A 148 6.37 0.96 6.51
C SER A 148 6.56 2.33 5.86
N ASP A 149 5.60 2.79 5.09
CA ASP A 149 5.76 3.86 4.10
C ASP A 149 6.97 3.56 3.18
N ASP A 150 8.00 4.42 3.16
CA ASP A 150 9.23 4.21 2.38
C ASP A 150 10.43 3.83 3.27
N LYS A 151 10.19 3.13 4.39
CA LYS A 151 11.20 2.68 5.34
C LYS A 151 11.07 1.18 5.61
N PHE A 152 12.17 0.52 5.94
CA PHE A 152 12.16 -0.89 6.33
C PHE A 152 12.23 -1.03 7.85
N ARG A 153 11.22 -1.69 8.42
CA ARG A 153 11.24 -2.15 9.81
C ARG A 153 11.94 -3.51 9.92
N VAL A 154 11.83 -4.32 8.87
CA VAL A 154 12.50 -5.61 8.73
C VAL A 154 13.07 -5.67 7.32
N TRP A 155 14.35 -6.02 7.21
CA TRP A 155 15.04 -6.36 5.98
C TRP A 155 15.99 -7.50 6.32
N GLU A 156 15.48 -8.73 6.22
CA GLU A 156 16.17 -9.94 6.68
C GLU A 156 16.13 -11.02 5.61
N PHE A 157 17.28 -11.60 5.33
CA PHE A 157 17.43 -12.71 4.39
C PHE A 157 18.35 -13.77 4.98
N ALA A 158 18.09 -15.04 4.65
CA ALA A 158 18.92 -16.18 5.09
C ALA A 158 20.35 -16.04 4.60
N GLU A 159 20.54 -15.47 3.41
CA GLU A 159 21.86 -15.14 2.87
C GLU A 159 21.98 -13.61 2.75
N GLU A 160 22.92 -13.05 3.52
CA GLU A 160 23.23 -11.63 3.48
C GLU A 160 23.94 -11.25 2.17
N SER A 161 23.52 -10.14 1.59
CA SER A 161 24.26 -9.49 0.51
C SER A 161 25.15 -8.36 1.04
N SER A 162 26.14 -7.97 0.26
CA SER A 162 27.05 -6.87 0.64
C SER A 162 26.36 -5.51 0.82
N THR A 163 25.15 -5.36 0.29
CA THR A 163 24.38 -4.11 0.34
C THR A 163 23.30 -4.07 1.44
N ASP A 164 23.03 -5.20 2.11
CA ASP A 164 21.92 -5.29 3.06
C ASP A 164 22.10 -4.36 4.27
N GLN A 165 23.34 -4.23 4.74
CA GLN A 165 23.62 -3.33 5.85
C GLN A 165 23.38 -1.87 5.48
N ASP A 166 23.79 -1.46 4.30
CA ASP A 166 23.58 -0.08 3.81
C ASP A 166 22.09 0.20 3.63
N ILE A 167 21.34 -0.73 3.05
CA ILE A 167 19.89 -0.64 2.89
C ILE A 167 19.20 -0.49 4.26
N ARG A 168 19.57 -1.31 5.25
CA ARG A 168 19.01 -1.20 6.61
C ARG A 168 19.31 0.14 7.26
N LEU A 169 20.49 0.72 7.04
CA LEU A 169 20.87 2.01 7.61
C LEU A 169 20.17 3.18 6.90
N GLU A 170 20.13 3.16 5.57
CA GLU A 170 19.56 4.24 4.76
C GLU A 170 18.02 4.31 4.94
N PHE A 171 17.37 3.15 4.97
CA PHE A 171 15.92 3.05 5.05
C PHE A 171 15.41 2.61 6.43
N ALA A 172 16.20 2.79 7.49
CA ALA A 172 15.77 2.46 8.84
C ALA A 172 14.47 3.18 9.19
N ALA A 173 13.49 2.46 9.72
CA ALA A 173 12.29 3.04 10.28
C ALA A 173 12.66 3.78 11.57
N GLY A 174 12.86 5.07 11.48
CA GLY A 174 13.00 5.95 12.63
C GLY A 174 11.64 6.43 13.08
N GLY A 175 11.37 6.38 14.38
CA GLY A 175 10.16 6.77 15.11
C GLY A 175 8.93 7.27 14.36
N ALA A 176 7.76 7.19 14.98
CA ALA A 176 6.40 7.51 14.55
C ALA A 176 6.25 7.90 13.08
N GLY A 177 5.78 6.97 12.25
CA GLY A 177 5.53 7.19 10.83
C GLY A 177 4.62 8.40 10.64
N ALA A 178 4.93 9.22 9.64
CA ALA A 178 4.00 10.21 9.12
C ALA A 178 2.86 9.50 8.38
N GLY A 179 2.10 8.69 9.08
CA GLY A 179 0.83 8.20 8.55
C GLY A 179 0.02 9.43 8.15
N ALA A 180 -0.47 9.47 6.91
CA ALA A 180 -1.09 10.65 6.29
C ALA A 180 -2.26 11.20 7.12
N ALA A 181 -1.95 11.89 8.21
CA ALA A 181 -2.92 12.66 8.98
C ALA A 181 -3.40 13.88 8.19
N ASP A 182 -2.58 14.38 7.25
CA ASP A 182 -2.90 15.50 6.40
C ASP A 182 -2.59 15.18 4.93
N PRO A 183 -3.61 15.19 4.03
CA PRO A 183 -3.40 15.01 2.60
C PRO A 183 -2.51 16.10 1.97
N SER A 184 -2.35 17.26 2.62
CA SER A 184 -1.46 18.34 2.14
C SER A 184 0.02 18.09 2.45
N ALA A 185 0.32 17.10 3.29
CA ALA A 185 1.69 16.76 3.67
C ALA A 185 2.36 15.75 2.72
N ILE A 186 1.71 15.39 1.61
CA ILE A 186 2.35 14.55 0.60
C ILE A 186 3.37 15.41 -0.15
N ASP A 187 4.63 15.11 0.08
CA ASP A 187 5.74 15.74 -0.66
C ASP A 187 5.79 15.19 -2.08
N PHE A 188 5.49 16.04 -3.05
CA PHE A 188 5.60 15.76 -4.49
C PHE A 188 6.93 16.23 -5.08
N SER A 189 7.94 16.58 -4.27
CA SER A 189 9.21 17.14 -4.73
C SER A 189 10.11 16.15 -5.51
N GLY A 190 9.70 14.91 -5.64
CA GLY A 190 10.41 13.85 -6.38
C GLY A 190 9.94 13.62 -7.82
N HIS A 191 9.27 14.60 -8.46
CA HIS A 191 8.79 14.52 -9.85
C HIS A 191 9.69 15.26 -10.80
#